data_a0fc48b45b6051a512bb31090d99b0ef
#
_entry.id   a0fc48b45b6051a512bb31090d99b0ef
#
_cell.length_a   1.000
_cell.length_b   1.000
_cell.length_c   1.000
_cell.angle_alpha   90.00
_cell.angle_beta   90.00
_cell.angle_gamma   90.00
#
_symmetry.space_group_name_H-M   'P 1'
#
loop_
_entity.id
_entity.type
_entity.pdbx_description
1 polymer ?
#
loop_
_entity_poly.entity_id
_entity_poly.type
_entity_poly.pdbx_seq_one_letter_code
_entity_poly.pdbx_strand_id
1 'polypeptide(L)'
;MVGMRFPTKFFALVLAPVAIFACSPAAVAQAADSAGGRVVLVLPFDNHSGNASLNWIGDSFPDTLNKRLTSAGFLTISHDDRLYAYDHLGLPTDFRPTRATTIRIAEQLDANYVVIGSYTVVPGLGSGGANSRTIGKIMIQAKVLSIDALRLLPVAIEDSAELNRLFDVENAIAWKVASAMDPHFPVSEQTFLAAPGAVPLPAFEDYIRGINSTGDERLKRLKNAVSQAPNYPAALLELGKEQYAQRDFEGAAATLAKVPKMDPLALEANFYLGLAQFNSANYAGAQAAFSFVASRLPLPEVVNDEAVAVSRQGKDSVDLFRKASDADPSDEDYHYNLAVAMFRRGDTAGATREVEAALKLKPADNAAVELLAQLKKVPAGTKLNADAEGGFSPLERIRRNYSETGYRQAAFQLDQVRGMRMAMLPPDQRAAEYAQLGREYLSQGLLPEAETQFRNALQANPNSADAHAGMAQLREASGDAAGARDEAKTSMIMKPNVTALLVLARLDLADKKLAASAQDISEALKIDPKNADAIALKLVVQQRGQTVE
;
A
#
# COMPACT_ATOMS: atom_id res chain seq x y z
N MET A 1 19.25 -29.83 -17.22
CA MET A 1 17.98 -30.51 -16.88
C MET A 1 18.07 -30.97 -15.44
N VAL A 2 17.64 -30.19 -14.49
CA VAL A 2 17.33 -30.63 -13.13
C VAL A 2 16.09 -29.84 -12.73
N GLY A 3 14.95 -30.54 -12.69
CA GLY A 3 13.68 -29.98 -12.29
C GLY A 3 13.62 -29.84 -10.78
N MET A 4 13.51 -28.63 -10.29
CA MET A 4 13.19 -28.35 -8.90
C MET A 4 11.68 -28.39 -8.72
N ARG A 5 11.18 -29.49 -8.15
CA ARG A 5 9.81 -29.58 -7.62
C ARG A 5 9.81 -29.00 -6.22
N PHE A 6 9.00 -27.98 -6.00
CA PHE A 6 8.71 -27.47 -4.64
C PHE A 6 7.84 -28.49 -3.89
N PRO A 7 8.17 -28.84 -2.63
CA PRO A 7 7.31 -29.69 -1.83
C PRO A 7 6.26 -28.86 -1.11
N THR A 8 5.00 -29.02 -1.51
CA THR A 8 3.83 -28.64 -0.69
C THR A 8 3.82 -29.50 0.58
N LYS A 9 4.21 -28.92 1.72
CA LYS A 9 3.99 -29.54 3.03
C LYS A 9 2.77 -28.91 3.69
N PHE A 10 1.69 -29.71 3.72
CA PHE A 10 0.50 -29.48 4.55
C PHE A 10 0.86 -29.47 6.03
N PHE A 11 0.48 -28.39 6.73
CA PHE A 11 0.43 -28.37 8.18
C PHE A 11 -0.81 -29.13 8.67
N ALA A 12 -0.62 -30.22 9.37
CA ALA A 12 -1.68 -30.95 10.07
C ALA A 12 -1.95 -30.25 11.40
N LEU A 13 -3.07 -29.51 11.48
CA LEU A 13 -3.60 -28.97 12.74
C LEU A 13 -4.42 -30.05 13.42
N VAL A 14 -4.08 -30.39 14.65
CA VAL A 14 -4.81 -31.34 15.51
C VAL A 14 -6.16 -30.72 15.89
N LEU A 15 -7.25 -31.27 15.38
CA LEU A 15 -8.63 -30.90 15.69
C LEU A 15 -9.15 -31.76 16.87
N ALA A 16 -9.47 -31.09 17.98
CA ALA A 16 -10.36 -31.65 19.00
C ALA A 16 -11.84 -31.50 18.52
N PRO A 17 -12.73 -32.45 18.81
CA PRO A 17 -14.09 -32.39 18.30
C PRO A 17 -14.96 -31.41 19.10
N VAL A 18 -15.49 -30.39 18.44
CA VAL A 18 -16.56 -29.53 18.95
C VAL A 18 -17.85 -29.83 18.18
N ALA A 19 -18.91 -29.99 18.92
CA ALA A 19 -20.24 -30.38 18.49
C ALA A 19 -20.83 -29.47 17.39
N ILE A 20 -21.40 -30.12 16.39
CA ILE A 20 -22.06 -29.50 15.23
C ILE A 20 -23.41 -28.92 15.65
N PHE A 21 -23.52 -27.58 15.64
CA PHE A 21 -24.79 -26.90 15.46
C PHE A 21 -25.00 -26.62 13.97
N ALA A 22 -26.05 -27.19 13.41
CA ALA A 22 -26.41 -27.00 12.02
C ALA A 22 -26.84 -25.55 11.77
N CYS A 23 -25.93 -24.73 11.24
CA CYS A 23 -26.24 -23.42 10.68
C CYS A 23 -26.34 -23.58 9.16
N SER A 24 -27.38 -23.04 8.54
CA SER A 24 -27.73 -23.23 7.12
C SER A 24 -26.57 -22.92 6.19
N PRO A 25 -26.27 -23.78 5.19
CA PRO A 25 -25.09 -23.64 4.33
C PRO A 25 -25.17 -22.50 3.29
N ALA A 26 -26.32 -21.80 3.18
CA ALA A 26 -26.50 -20.76 2.18
C ALA A 26 -25.80 -19.42 2.50
N ALA A 27 -25.51 -19.10 3.77
CA ALA A 27 -24.85 -17.86 4.16
C ALA A 27 -23.31 -17.94 4.12
N VAL A 28 -22.76 -19.16 4.17
CA VAL A 28 -21.30 -19.38 4.13
C VAL A 28 -20.78 -19.44 2.69
N ALA A 29 -21.62 -19.84 1.72
CA ALA A 29 -21.23 -19.93 0.31
C ALA A 29 -21.06 -18.54 -0.36
N GLN A 30 -21.79 -17.50 0.07
CA GLN A 30 -21.65 -16.15 -0.48
C GLN A 30 -20.43 -15.37 0.04
N ALA A 31 -19.88 -15.75 1.20
CA ALA A 31 -18.66 -15.14 1.73
C ALA A 31 -17.38 -15.79 1.16
N ALA A 32 -17.47 -17.02 0.64
CA ALA A 32 -16.33 -17.75 0.10
C ALA A 32 -15.97 -17.35 -1.35
N ASP A 33 -16.95 -16.87 -2.15
CA ASP A 33 -16.72 -16.44 -3.54
C ASP A 33 -16.12 -15.01 -3.65
N SER A 34 -16.15 -14.22 -2.57
CA SER A 34 -15.52 -12.89 -2.52
C SER A 34 -14.11 -12.87 -1.94
N ALA A 35 -13.62 -13.99 -1.41
CA ALA A 35 -12.38 -14.09 -0.64
C ALA A 35 -11.13 -14.53 -1.44
N GLY A 36 -11.26 -14.80 -2.72
CA GLY A 36 -10.10 -14.99 -3.60
C GLY A 36 -9.60 -13.64 -4.07
N GLY A 37 -8.49 -13.14 -3.52
CA GLY A 37 -7.86 -11.91 -4.02
C GLY A 37 -7.69 -11.98 -5.53
N ARG A 38 -8.47 -11.18 -6.26
CA ARG A 38 -8.44 -11.16 -7.73
C ARG A 38 -7.17 -10.47 -8.20
N VAL A 39 -6.26 -11.25 -8.77
CA VAL A 39 -4.97 -10.77 -9.27
C VAL A 39 -5.16 -10.15 -10.65
N VAL A 40 -4.69 -8.92 -10.82
CA VAL A 40 -4.87 -8.13 -12.05
C VAL A 40 -3.51 -7.76 -12.63
N LEU A 41 -3.30 -8.12 -13.89
CA LEU A 41 -2.18 -7.66 -14.70
C LEU A 41 -2.63 -6.50 -15.58
N VAL A 42 -2.01 -5.34 -15.46
CA VAL A 42 -2.23 -4.21 -16.37
C VAL A 42 -1.04 -4.12 -17.33
N LEU A 43 -1.31 -4.22 -18.63
CA LEU A 43 -0.29 -4.06 -19.67
C LEU A 43 -0.24 -2.61 -20.17
N PRO A 44 0.93 -2.14 -20.68
CA PRO A 44 1.02 -0.87 -21.36
C PRO A 44 0.02 -0.75 -22.51
N PHE A 45 -0.62 0.42 -22.65
CA PHE A 45 -1.62 0.65 -23.69
C PHE A 45 -0.97 1.01 -25.02
N ASP A 46 -1.56 0.57 -26.12
CA ASP A 46 -1.04 0.78 -27.46
C ASP A 46 -1.29 2.21 -27.95
N ASN A 47 -0.25 2.85 -28.45
CA ASN A 47 -0.30 4.20 -29.02
C ASN A 47 -0.76 4.17 -30.48
N HIS A 48 -1.96 4.63 -30.76
CA HIS A 48 -2.51 4.78 -32.10
C HIS A 48 -2.44 6.23 -32.64
N SER A 49 -1.70 7.13 -31.95
CA SER A 49 -1.59 8.54 -32.33
C SER A 49 -0.64 8.79 -33.52
N GLY A 50 0.12 7.78 -33.94
CA GLY A 50 1.16 7.96 -34.97
C GLY A 50 2.37 8.78 -34.52
N ASN A 51 2.46 9.18 -33.26
CA ASN A 51 3.55 9.96 -32.67
C ASN A 51 4.26 9.17 -31.56
N ALA A 52 5.44 8.64 -31.85
CA ALA A 52 6.22 7.85 -30.90
C ALA A 52 6.68 8.65 -29.66
N SER A 53 6.74 9.99 -29.71
CA SER A 53 7.10 10.79 -28.52
C SER A 53 6.06 10.70 -27.41
N LEU A 54 4.87 10.19 -27.70
CA LEU A 54 3.76 9.99 -26.76
C LEU A 54 3.68 8.55 -26.19
N ASN A 55 4.59 7.64 -26.57
CA ASN A 55 4.56 6.24 -26.10
C ASN A 55 4.54 6.11 -24.57
N TRP A 56 5.18 7.03 -23.86
CA TRP A 56 5.19 7.07 -22.40
C TRP A 56 3.79 7.10 -21.78
N ILE A 57 2.77 7.61 -22.50
CA ILE A 57 1.37 7.58 -22.04
C ILE A 57 0.88 6.14 -21.94
N GLY A 58 1.27 5.26 -22.88
CA GLY A 58 0.94 3.84 -22.79
C GLY A 58 1.54 3.17 -21.54
N ASP A 59 2.75 3.59 -21.17
CA ASP A 59 3.47 3.08 -20.01
C ASP A 59 2.95 3.66 -18.68
N SER A 60 2.17 4.76 -18.72
CA SER A 60 1.56 5.34 -17.50
C SER A 60 0.35 4.54 -16.99
N PHE A 61 -0.38 3.87 -17.89
CA PHE A 61 -1.58 3.11 -17.50
C PHE A 61 -1.30 2.01 -16.46
N PRO A 62 -0.26 1.15 -16.60
CA PRO A 62 0.05 0.20 -15.55
C PRO A 62 0.33 0.84 -14.18
N ASP A 63 1.05 1.96 -14.15
CA ASP A 63 1.38 2.65 -12.89
C ASP A 63 0.12 3.23 -12.23
N THR A 64 -0.68 4.00 -12.98
CA THR A 64 -1.88 4.64 -12.43
C THR A 64 -2.96 3.61 -12.09
N LEU A 65 -3.26 2.68 -13.01
CA LEU A 65 -4.30 1.69 -12.79
C LEU A 65 -3.96 0.75 -11.64
N ASN A 66 -2.71 0.28 -11.52
CA ASN A 66 -2.30 -0.58 -10.41
C ASN A 66 -2.54 0.11 -9.06
N LYS A 67 -2.14 1.36 -8.90
CA LYS A 67 -2.37 2.12 -7.65
C LYS A 67 -3.85 2.21 -7.32
N ARG A 68 -4.67 2.54 -8.32
CA ARG A 68 -6.12 2.71 -8.11
C ARG A 68 -6.85 1.39 -7.87
N LEU A 69 -6.47 0.33 -8.59
CA LEU A 69 -7.03 -1.00 -8.39
C LEU A 69 -6.60 -1.60 -7.04
N THR A 70 -5.39 -1.31 -6.56
CA THR A 70 -4.97 -1.71 -5.22
C THR A 70 -5.83 -1.03 -4.15
N SER A 71 -6.10 0.27 -4.25
CA SER A 71 -7.05 0.98 -3.37
C SER A 71 -8.48 0.44 -3.47
N ALA A 72 -8.83 -0.16 -4.60
CA ALA A 72 -10.11 -0.86 -4.82
C ALA A 72 -10.16 -2.29 -4.24
N GLY A 73 -9.06 -2.77 -3.64
CA GLY A 73 -8.98 -4.10 -3.03
C GLY A 73 -8.56 -5.23 -3.98
N PHE A 74 -8.09 -4.91 -5.20
CA PHE A 74 -7.51 -5.91 -6.11
C PHE A 74 -6.02 -6.11 -5.83
N LEU A 75 -5.52 -7.31 -6.07
CA LEU A 75 -4.08 -7.61 -6.07
C LEU A 75 -3.52 -7.31 -7.45
N THR A 76 -2.69 -6.28 -7.58
CA THR A 76 -2.12 -5.89 -8.87
C THR A 76 -0.69 -6.41 -9.03
N ILE A 77 -0.34 -6.80 -10.25
CA ILE A 77 1.02 -7.23 -10.61
C ILE A 77 1.91 -5.98 -10.72
N SER A 78 3.04 -6.00 -10.02
CA SER A 78 3.99 -4.89 -10.04
C SER A 78 4.69 -4.73 -11.40
N HIS A 79 5.34 -3.58 -11.59
CA HIS A 79 6.20 -3.35 -12.75
C HIS A 79 7.35 -4.38 -12.81
N ASP A 80 7.98 -4.63 -11.68
CA ASP A 80 9.14 -5.51 -11.58
C ASP A 80 8.75 -6.98 -11.79
N ASP A 81 7.62 -7.44 -11.25
CA ASP A 81 7.10 -8.79 -11.48
C ASP A 81 6.76 -9.01 -12.95
N ARG A 82 6.19 -7.98 -13.62
CA ARG A 82 5.93 -8.03 -15.07
C ARG A 82 7.23 -8.15 -15.87
N LEU A 83 8.26 -7.36 -15.54
CA LEU A 83 9.56 -7.44 -16.20
C LEU A 83 10.23 -8.78 -15.95
N TYR A 84 10.13 -9.32 -14.74
CA TYR A 84 10.61 -10.66 -14.41
C TYR A 84 9.93 -11.73 -15.28
N ALA A 85 8.62 -11.66 -15.48
CA ALA A 85 7.92 -12.59 -16.36
C ALA A 85 8.35 -12.43 -17.83
N TYR A 86 8.60 -11.22 -18.30
CA TYR A 86 9.12 -10.97 -19.65
C TYR A 86 10.49 -11.61 -19.84
N ASP A 87 11.41 -11.43 -18.91
CA ASP A 87 12.75 -12.03 -18.94
C ASP A 87 12.68 -13.56 -18.97
N HIS A 88 11.86 -14.17 -18.11
CA HIS A 88 11.67 -15.62 -18.06
C HIS A 88 11.04 -16.21 -19.33
N LEU A 89 10.24 -15.43 -20.04
CA LEU A 89 9.64 -15.82 -21.32
C LEU A 89 10.53 -15.46 -22.52
N GLY A 90 11.68 -14.82 -22.29
CA GLY A 90 12.59 -14.35 -23.32
C GLY A 90 12.01 -13.22 -24.17
N LEU A 91 11.16 -12.37 -23.59
CA LEU A 91 10.50 -11.25 -24.25
C LEU A 91 11.25 -9.95 -23.95
N PRO A 92 11.45 -9.06 -24.93
CA PRO A 92 11.97 -7.71 -24.70
C PRO A 92 11.04 -6.88 -23.79
N THR A 93 11.59 -5.93 -23.07
CA THR A 93 10.81 -5.08 -22.13
C THR A 93 9.79 -4.18 -22.84
N ASP A 94 10.04 -3.83 -24.10
CA ASP A 94 9.16 -3.05 -24.96
C ASP A 94 8.23 -3.91 -25.85
N PHE A 95 8.22 -5.22 -25.61
CA PHE A 95 7.41 -6.17 -26.39
C PHE A 95 5.91 -5.91 -26.24
N ARG A 96 5.22 -5.88 -27.37
CA ARG A 96 3.75 -5.77 -27.42
C ARG A 96 3.16 -7.17 -27.60
N PRO A 97 2.60 -7.77 -26.54
CA PRO A 97 2.18 -9.17 -26.57
C PRO A 97 0.92 -9.37 -27.42
N THR A 98 0.92 -10.44 -28.22
CA THR A 98 -0.30 -10.95 -28.83
C THR A 98 -1.23 -11.52 -27.76
N ARG A 99 -2.50 -11.78 -28.08
CA ARG A 99 -3.45 -12.37 -27.13
C ARG A 99 -2.93 -13.69 -26.52
N ALA A 100 -2.31 -14.55 -27.32
CA ALA A 100 -1.75 -15.81 -26.84
C ALA A 100 -0.57 -15.57 -25.87
N THR A 101 0.31 -14.63 -26.20
CA THR A 101 1.43 -14.25 -25.33
C THR A 101 0.93 -13.58 -24.06
N THR A 102 -0.11 -12.74 -24.13
CA THR A 102 -0.77 -12.12 -22.97
C THR A 102 -1.28 -13.18 -21.98
N ILE A 103 -1.94 -14.21 -22.48
CA ILE A 103 -2.42 -15.33 -21.63
C ILE A 103 -1.24 -16.03 -20.97
N ARG A 104 -0.16 -16.33 -21.69
CA ARG A 104 1.03 -16.97 -21.11
C ARG A 104 1.72 -16.12 -20.04
N ILE A 105 1.79 -14.80 -20.23
CA ILE A 105 2.33 -13.87 -19.21
C ILE A 105 1.42 -13.90 -17.99
N ALA A 106 0.10 -13.86 -18.17
CA ALA A 106 -0.87 -13.89 -17.09
C ALA A 106 -0.82 -15.20 -16.30
N GLU A 107 -0.71 -16.34 -16.99
CA GLU A 107 -0.55 -17.66 -16.37
C GLU A 107 0.77 -17.76 -15.56
N GLN A 108 1.85 -17.20 -16.07
CA GLN A 108 3.15 -17.16 -15.36
C GLN A 108 3.08 -16.33 -14.06
N LEU A 109 2.18 -15.35 -14.01
CA LEU A 109 2.00 -14.43 -12.89
C LEU A 109 0.75 -14.73 -12.04
N ASP A 110 0.10 -15.87 -12.28
CA ASP A 110 -1.15 -16.28 -11.61
C ASP A 110 -2.25 -15.19 -11.64
N ALA A 111 -2.31 -14.40 -12.72
CA ALA A 111 -3.28 -13.33 -12.88
C ALA A 111 -4.66 -13.87 -13.28
N ASN A 112 -5.73 -13.43 -12.62
CA ASN A 112 -7.12 -13.75 -12.96
C ASN A 112 -7.66 -12.87 -14.09
N TYR A 113 -7.19 -11.61 -14.15
CA TYR A 113 -7.60 -10.63 -15.15
C TYR A 113 -6.40 -9.95 -15.79
N VAL A 114 -6.54 -9.63 -17.07
CA VAL A 114 -5.58 -8.76 -17.78
C VAL A 114 -6.31 -7.56 -18.34
N VAL A 115 -5.81 -6.37 -18.02
CA VAL A 115 -6.27 -5.11 -18.62
C VAL A 115 -5.37 -4.77 -19.78
N ILE A 116 -5.96 -4.63 -20.96
CA ILE A 116 -5.31 -4.22 -22.21
C ILE A 116 -6.04 -3.01 -22.77
N GLY A 117 -5.36 -2.16 -23.51
CA GLY A 117 -6.00 -0.99 -24.10
C GLY A 117 -5.18 -0.30 -25.17
N SER A 118 -5.78 0.73 -25.70
CA SER A 118 -5.14 1.62 -26.69
C SER A 118 -5.59 3.06 -26.46
N TYR A 119 -4.81 4.00 -26.95
CA TYR A 119 -5.17 5.41 -26.93
C TYR A 119 -4.78 6.10 -28.23
N THR A 120 -5.50 7.18 -28.50
CA THR A 120 -5.21 8.09 -29.63
C THR A 120 -5.20 9.51 -29.10
N VAL A 121 -4.13 10.27 -29.38
CA VAL A 121 -4.07 11.71 -29.10
C VAL A 121 -4.30 12.46 -30.41
N VAL A 122 -5.38 13.23 -30.45
CA VAL A 122 -5.70 14.10 -31.57
C VAL A 122 -5.19 15.49 -31.24
N PRO A 123 -4.34 16.12 -32.10
CA PRO A 123 -3.88 17.48 -31.86
C PRO A 123 -5.07 18.44 -31.78
N GLY A 124 -5.06 19.36 -30.80
CA GLY A 124 -6.05 20.43 -30.74
C GLY A 124 -5.89 21.41 -31.91
N LEU A 125 -6.98 22.03 -32.37
CA LEU A 125 -7.02 23.07 -33.42
C LEU A 125 -6.46 24.42 -32.92
N GLY A 126 -5.35 24.44 -32.22
CA GLY A 126 -4.73 25.64 -31.66
C GLY A 126 -3.31 25.81 -32.19
N SER A 127 -3.07 26.88 -32.90
CA SER A 127 -1.82 27.46 -33.46
C SER A 127 -0.50 26.83 -32.96
N GLY A 128 0.30 26.35 -33.91
CA GLY A 128 1.61 25.74 -33.71
C GLY A 128 2.61 26.59 -32.96
N GLY A 129 2.74 26.28 -31.65
CA GLY A 129 3.80 26.73 -30.76
C GLY A 129 4.40 25.55 -30.01
N ALA A 130 5.58 25.73 -29.43
CA ALA A 130 6.31 24.71 -28.68
C ALA A 130 5.52 24.03 -27.56
N ASN A 131 4.36 24.56 -27.16
CA ASN A 131 3.43 24.03 -26.15
C ASN A 131 2.31 23.14 -26.74
N SER A 132 2.37 22.77 -27.98
CA SER A 132 1.39 21.91 -28.68
C SER A 132 1.24 20.51 -28.04
N ARG A 133 2.12 20.12 -27.11
CA ARG A 133 2.05 18.84 -26.37
C ARG A 133 0.96 18.78 -25.30
N THR A 134 0.48 19.93 -24.83
CA THR A 134 -0.54 20.03 -23.76
C THR A 134 -1.94 20.35 -24.30
N ILE A 135 -2.07 20.68 -25.59
CA ILE A 135 -3.33 21.03 -26.22
C ILE A 135 -3.69 19.93 -27.23
N GLY A 136 -4.19 18.83 -26.73
CA GLY A 136 -4.71 17.71 -27.53
C GLY A 136 -5.77 16.96 -26.74
N LYS A 137 -6.67 16.28 -27.45
CA LYS A 137 -7.66 15.39 -26.85
C LYS A 137 -7.13 13.97 -26.89
N ILE A 138 -7.08 13.30 -25.74
CA ILE A 138 -6.81 11.86 -25.64
C ILE A 138 -8.15 11.09 -25.63
N MET A 139 -8.20 10.03 -26.42
CA MET A 139 -9.29 9.05 -26.43
C MET A 139 -8.70 7.70 -26.04
N ILE A 140 -9.30 7.01 -25.10
CA ILE A 140 -8.81 5.77 -24.51
C ILE A 140 -9.88 4.70 -24.67
N GLN A 141 -9.43 3.48 -25.02
CA GLN A 141 -10.24 2.27 -25.02
C GLN A 141 -9.51 1.20 -24.22
N ALA A 142 -10.20 0.61 -23.25
CA ALA A 142 -9.68 -0.50 -22.45
C ALA A 142 -10.59 -1.71 -22.55
N LYS A 143 -10.01 -2.89 -22.35
CA LYS A 143 -10.70 -4.18 -22.32
C LYS A 143 -10.14 -5.00 -21.18
N VAL A 144 -10.98 -5.80 -20.55
CA VAL A 144 -10.57 -6.74 -19.51
C VAL A 144 -10.72 -8.16 -20.03
N LEU A 145 -9.62 -8.92 -20.03
CA LEU A 145 -9.59 -10.34 -20.36
C LEU A 145 -9.67 -11.14 -19.06
N SER A 146 -10.68 -11.96 -18.89
CA SER A 146 -10.72 -12.98 -17.84
C SER A 146 -9.89 -14.18 -18.27
N ILE A 147 -8.91 -14.58 -17.46
CA ILE A 147 -8.02 -15.72 -17.74
C ILE A 147 -8.77 -17.01 -17.48
N ASP A 148 -9.55 -17.12 -16.40
CA ASP A 148 -10.33 -18.30 -16.08
C ASP A 148 -11.36 -18.64 -17.19
N ALA A 149 -12.01 -17.61 -17.74
CA ALA A 149 -13.01 -17.78 -18.80
C ALA A 149 -12.42 -17.71 -20.22
N LEU A 150 -11.14 -17.35 -20.38
CA LEU A 150 -10.44 -17.12 -21.64
C LEU A 150 -11.18 -16.17 -22.59
N ARG A 151 -11.94 -15.21 -22.06
CA ARG A 151 -12.77 -14.26 -22.83
C ARG A 151 -12.67 -12.83 -22.32
N LEU A 152 -12.89 -11.90 -23.21
CA LEU A 152 -13.07 -10.50 -22.83
C LEU A 152 -14.40 -10.30 -22.07
N LEU A 153 -14.39 -9.47 -21.05
CA LEU A 153 -15.63 -9.04 -20.40
C LEU A 153 -16.48 -8.23 -21.38
N PRO A 154 -17.83 -8.39 -21.38
CA PRO A 154 -18.71 -7.76 -22.36
C PRO A 154 -19.01 -6.28 -22.03
N VAL A 155 -18.05 -5.55 -21.51
CA VAL A 155 -18.18 -4.13 -21.14
C VAL A 155 -17.21 -3.31 -21.99
N ALA A 156 -17.75 -2.30 -22.70
CA ALA A 156 -16.93 -1.31 -23.37
C ALA A 156 -16.43 -0.29 -22.33
N ILE A 157 -15.13 -0.16 -22.20
CA ILE A 157 -14.49 0.79 -21.30
C ILE A 157 -13.81 1.85 -22.16
N GLU A 158 -14.43 3.02 -22.27
CA GLU A 158 -13.97 4.13 -23.08
C GLU A 158 -14.06 5.42 -22.28
N ASP A 159 -13.10 6.33 -22.54
CA ASP A 159 -13.14 7.68 -22.01
C ASP A 159 -12.31 8.62 -22.86
N SER A 160 -12.51 9.94 -22.67
CA SER A 160 -11.73 10.95 -23.36
C SER A 160 -11.67 12.25 -22.57
N ALA A 161 -10.50 12.90 -22.60
CA ALA A 161 -10.29 14.19 -21.98
C ALA A 161 -9.28 15.02 -22.77
N GLU A 162 -9.05 16.27 -22.35
CA GLU A 162 -7.86 17.00 -22.78
C GLU A 162 -6.61 16.35 -22.20
N LEU A 163 -5.50 16.37 -22.93
CA LEU A 163 -4.26 15.68 -22.53
C LEU A 163 -3.69 16.18 -21.19
N ASN A 164 -3.92 17.44 -20.84
CA ASN A 164 -3.55 17.99 -19.53
C ASN A 164 -4.35 17.39 -18.35
N ARG A 165 -5.44 16.67 -18.65
CA ARG A 165 -6.27 15.93 -17.70
C ARG A 165 -6.05 14.41 -17.80
N LEU A 166 -4.85 13.98 -18.20
CA LEU A 166 -4.52 12.55 -18.36
C LEU A 166 -4.81 11.75 -17.08
N PHE A 167 -4.43 12.27 -15.93
CA PHE A 167 -4.71 11.63 -14.64
C PHE A 167 -6.19 11.40 -14.37
N ASP A 168 -7.03 12.40 -14.69
CA ASP A 168 -8.47 12.28 -14.44
C ASP A 168 -9.07 11.15 -15.28
N VAL A 169 -8.66 11.07 -16.55
CA VAL A 169 -9.17 10.04 -17.45
C VAL A 169 -8.62 8.65 -17.12
N GLU A 170 -7.35 8.54 -16.71
CA GLU A 170 -6.79 7.26 -16.23
C GLU A 170 -7.51 6.76 -14.96
N ASN A 171 -7.80 7.66 -14.02
CA ASN A 171 -8.59 7.34 -12.83
C ASN A 171 -10.02 6.89 -13.18
N ALA A 172 -10.66 7.55 -14.15
CA ALA A 172 -11.99 7.14 -14.62
C ALA A 172 -11.96 5.75 -15.28
N ILE A 173 -10.95 5.48 -16.10
CA ILE A 173 -10.72 4.13 -16.67
C ILE A 173 -10.50 3.11 -15.56
N ALA A 174 -9.72 3.42 -14.52
CA ALA A 174 -9.49 2.50 -13.40
C ALA A 174 -10.79 2.14 -12.67
N TRP A 175 -11.68 3.12 -12.41
CA TRP A 175 -12.98 2.86 -11.80
C TRP A 175 -13.88 1.98 -12.70
N LYS A 176 -13.93 2.26 -14.00
CA LYS A 176 -14.69 1.46 -14.97
C LYS A 176 -14.15 0.03 -15.06
N VAL A 177 -12.83 -0.15 -14.99
CA VAL A 177 -12.17 -1.47 -14.95
C VAL A 177 -12.55 -2.22 -13.67
N ALA A 178 -12.46 -1.57 -12.49
CA ALA A 178 -12.85 -2.17 -11.21
C ALA A 178 -14.32 -2.62 -11.22
N SER A 179 -15.23 -1.74 -11.68
CA SER A 179 -16.66 -2.03 -11.80
C SER A 179 -16.97 -3.14 -12.81
N ALA A 180 -16.18 -3.27 -13.88
CA ALA A 180 -16.34 -4.34 -14.86
C ALA A 180 -15.89 -5.71 -14.31
N MET A 181 -14.84 -5.74 -13.48
CA MET A 181 -14.36 -6.97 -12.83
C MET A 181 -15.23 -7.37 -11.63
N ASP A 182 -15.79 -6.41 -10.93
CA ASP A 182 -16.71 -6.64 -9.82
C ASP A 182 -18.01 -5.84 -10.00
N PRO A 183 -19.11 -6.48 -10.46
CA PRO A 183 -20.40 -5.82 -10.60
C PRO A 183 -20.99 -5.27 -9.28
N HIS A 184 -20.49 -5.74 -8.13
CA HIS A 184 -20.87 -5.27 -6.80
C HIS A 184 -19.83 -4.35 -6.18
N PHE A 185 -18.95 -3.78 -6.99
CA PHE A 185 -17.88 -2.90 -6.52
C PHE A 185 -18.46 -1.77 -5.65
N PRO A 186 -18.06 -1.69 -4.36
CA PRO A 186 -18.78 -0.88 -3.39
C PRO A 186 -18.45 0.61 -3.44
N VAL A 187 -17.38 1.02 -4.16
CA VAL A 187 -16.92 2.40 -4.16
C VAL A 187 -17.62 3.21 -5.25
N SER A 188 -18.21 4.35 -4.88
CA SER A 188 -18.84 5.24 -5.85
C SER A 188 -17.78 5.88 -6.77
N GLU A 189 -18.17 6.18 -8.01
CA GLU A 189 -17.29 6.86 -8.97
C GLU A 189 -16.75 8.17 -8.38
N GLN A 190 -17.62 8.95 -7.74
CA GLN A 190 -17.26 10.24 -7.17
C GLN A 190 -16.18 10.12 -6.07
N THR A 191 -16.34 9.18 -5.14
CA THR A 191 -15.32 8.90 -4.11
C THR A 191 -14.03 8.40 -4.74
N PHE A 192 -14.14 7.50 -5.70
CA PHE A 192 -12.97 6.95 -6.37
C PHE A 192 -12.19 8.03 -7.12
N LEU A 193 -12.87 8.98 -7.77
CA LEU A 193 -12.24 10.07 -8.51
C LEU A 193 -11.75 11.22 -7.62
N ALA A 194 -12.22 11.31 -6.38
CA ALA A 194 -11.78 12.33 -5.40
C ALA A 194 -10.38 12.09 -4.83
N ALA A 195 -9.52 11.37 -5.54
CA ALA A 195 -8.15 11.09 -5.11
C ALA A 195 -7.33 12.37 -4.95
N PRO A 196 -6.43 12.43 -3.95
CA PRO A 196 -5.62 13.62 -3.69
C PRO A 196 -4.59 13.87 -4.82
N GLY A 197 -4.48 15.16 -5.21
CA GLY A 197 -3.28 15.73 -5.80
C GLY A 197 -3.04 15.40 -7.29
N ALA A 198 -3.54 16.27 -8.18
CA ALA A 198 -3.06 16.29 -9.57
C ALA A 198 -1.55 16.58 -9.60
N VAL A 199 -0.76 15.65 -10.09
CA VAL A 199 0.66 15.87 -10.38
C VAL A 199 0.75 16.65 -11.71
N PRO A 200 1.60 17.69 -11.82
CA PRO A 200 1.83 18.37 -13.09
C PRO A 200 2.22 17.39 -14.19
N LEU A 201 1.57 17.47 -15.35
CA LEU A 201 1.79 16.54 -16.46
C LEU A 201 3.28 16.38 -16.84
N PRO A 202 4.12 17.44 -16.89
CA PRO A 202 5.55 17.28 -17.15
C PRO A 202 6.29 16.47 -16.08
N ALA A 203 5.93 16.63 -14.79
CA ALA A 203 6.52 15.85 -13.72
C ALA A 203 6.13 14.38 -13.82
N PHE A 204 4.89 14.10 -14.22
CA PHE A 204 4.42 12.75 -14.45
C PHE A 204 5.10 12.11 -15.66
N GLU A 205 5.25 12.84 -16.78
CA GLU A 205 6.01 12.36 -17.96
C GLU A 205 7.45 11.99 -17.57
N ASP A 206 8.14 12.87 -16.82
CA ASP A 206 9.51 12.60 -16.39
C ASP A 206 9.57 11.41 -15.42
N TYR A 207 8.58 11.24 -14.53
CA TYR A 207 8.49 10.07 -13.66
C TYR A 207 8.32 8.77 -14.47
N ILE A 208 7.31 8.70 -15.35
CA ILE A 208 7.04 7.50 -16.16
C ILE A 208 8.23 7.14 -17.07
N ARG A 209 8.83 8.15 -17.73
CA ARG A 209 10.06 7.92 -18.51
C ARG A 209 11.22 7.48 -17.63
N GLY A 210 11.31 8.00 -16.41
CA GLY A 210 12.33 7.62 -15.42
C GLY A 210 12.25 6.15 -15.02
N ILE A 211 11.07 5.67 -14.61
CA ILE A 211 10.89 4.26 -14.21
C ILE A 211 11.11 3.26 -15.35
N ASN A 212 10.92 3.69 -16.60
CA ASN A 212 11.16 2.88 -17.81
C ASN A 212 12.56 3.11 -18.44
N SER A 213 13.45 3.84 -17.74
CA SER A 213 14.84 4.07 -18.16
C SER A 213 15.81 3.40 -17.19
N THR A 214 17.09 3.35 -17.55
CA THR A 214 18.16 2.80 -16.70
C THR A 214 19.33 3.77 -16.57
N GLY A 215 20.16 3.62 -15.55
CA GLY A 215 21.39 4.38 -15.35
C GLY A 215 21.16 5.88 -15.21
N ASP A 216 22.05 6.68 -15.84
CA ASP A 216 22.05 8.15 -15.68
C ASP A 216 20.76 8.82 -16.19
N GLU A 217 20.14 8.27 -17.22
CA GLU A 217 18.88 8.82 -17.74
C GLU A 217 17.74 8.61 -16.72
N ARG A 218 17.66 7.44 -16.05
CA ARG A 218 16.71 7.18 -14.98
C ARG A 218 16.88 8.21 -13.86
N LEU A 219 18.09 8.36 -13.35
CA LEU A 219 18.39 9.32 -12.28
C LEU A 219 18.02 10.76 -12.67
N LYS A 220 18.39 11.17 -13.89
CA LYS A 220 18.09 12.51 -14.42
C LYS A 220 16.58 12.77 -14.48
N ARG A 221 15.81 11.83 -15.04
CA ARG A 221 14.35 11.93 -15.17
C ARG A 221 13.66 12.00 -13.82
N LEU A 222 14.04 11.13 -12.88
CA LEU A 222 13.46 11.14 -11.54
C LEU A 222 13.80 12.43 -10.78
N LYS A 223 15.01 12.97 -10.91
CA LYS A 223 15.37 14.29 -10.36
C LYS A 223 14.52 15.42 -10.97
N ASN A 224 14.26 15.38 -12.28
CA ASN A 224 13.39 16.36 -12.94
C ASN A 224 11.96 16.25 -12.39
N ALA A 225 11.41 15.05 -12.30
CA ALA A 225 10.07 14.82 -11.73
C ALA A 225 9.92 15.39 -10.32
N VAL A 226 10.87 15.11 -9.43
CA VAL A 226 10.88 15.66 -8.06
C VAL A 226 11.11 17.17 -8.05
N SER A 227 11.89 17.74 -8.95
CA SER A 227 12.09 19.19 -9.02
C SER A 227 10.82 19.93 -9.42
N GLN A 228 10.00 19.35 -10.30
CA GLN A 228 8.73 19.92 -10.78
C GLN A 228 7.57 19.64 -9.81
N ALA A 229 7.63 18.54 -9.07
CA ALA A 229 6.64 18.14 -8.06
C ALA A 229 7.33 17.62 -6.78
N PRO A 230 7.80 18.52 -5.88
CA PRO A 230 8.61 18.13 -4.71
C PRO A 230 7.91 17.21 -3.71
N ASN A 231 6.58 17.16 -3.75
CA ASN A 231 5.76 16.33 -2.86
C ASN A 231 5.13 15.15 -3.61
N TYR A 232 5.68 14.73 -4.74
CA TYR A 232 5.19 13.58 -5.49
C TYR A 232 5.75 12.27 -4.91
N PRO A 233 4.95 11.49 -4.12
CA PRO A 233 5.48 10.36 -3.35
C PRO A 233 6.12 9.29 -4.22
N ALA A 234 5.52 8.93 -5.36
CA ALA A 234 6.06 7.91 -6.24
C ALA A 234 7.41 8.31 -6.84
N ALA A 235 7.57 9.58 -7.27
CA ALA A 235 8.84 10.05 -7.78
C ALA A 235 9.90 10.14 -6.68
N LEU A 236 9.52 10.50 -5.45
CA LEU A 236 10.41 10.51 -4.28
C LEU A 236 10.90 9.09 -3.94
N LEU A 237 9.99 8.10 -3.94
CA LEU A 237 10.34 6.72 -3.69
C LEU A 237 11.33 6.19 -4.72
N GLU A 238 11.01 6.32 -6.01
CA GLU A 238 11.86 5.80 -7.08
C GLU A 238 13.22 6.54 -7.17
N LEU A 239 13.23 7.86 -6.92
CA LEU A 239 14.49 8.60 -6.82
C LEU A 239 15.35 8.11 -5.65
N GLY A 240 14.74 7.90 -4.49
CA GLY A 240 15.45 7.40 -3.31
C GLY A 240 15.98 5.98 -3.50
N LYS A 241 15.23 5.08 -4.15
CA LYS A 241 15.69 3.73 -4.54
C LYS A 241 16.89 3.81 -5.49
N GLU A 242 16.83 4.67 -6.50
CA GLU A 242 17.93 4.86 -7.46
C GLU A 242 19.18 5.42 -6.78
N GLN A 243 19.04 6.43 -5.90
CA GLN A 243 20.15 6.97 -5.11
C GLN A 243 20.77 5.88 -4.20
N TYR A 244 19.92 5.05 -3.56
CA TYR A 244 20.40 3.92 -2.76
C TYR A 244 21.19 2.91 -3.60
N ALA A 245 20.71 2.55 -4.79
CA ALA A 245 21.39 1.65 -5.71
C ALA A 245 22.76 2.20 -6.15
N GLN A 246 22.87 3.51 -6.33
CA GLN A 246 24.12 4.22 -6.63
C GLN A 246 25.02 4.46 -5.40
N ARG A 247 24.63 3.97 -4.23
CA ARG A 247 25.31 4.14 -2.93
C ARG A 247 25.36 5.59 -2.42
N ASP A 248 24.51 6.48 -2.96
CA ASP A 248 24.26 7.78 -2.37
C ASP A 248 23.27 7.63 -1.21
N PHE A 249 23.75 7.04 -0.11
CA PHE A 249 22.89 6.69 1.03
C PHE A 249 22.34 7.92 1.76
N GLU A 250 23.10 9.00 1.86
CA GLU A 250 22.66 10.25 2.48
C GLU A 250 21.58 10.93 1.62
N GLY A 251 21.80 11.01 0.31
CA GLY A 251 20.82 11.52 -0.65
C GLY A 251 19.54 10.68 -0.65
N ALA A 252 19.66 9.36 -0.65
CA ALA A 252 18.53 8.44 -0.57
C ALA A 252 17.70 8.68 0.71
N ALA A 253 18.37 8.76 1.87
CA ALA A 253 17.69 8.99 3.14
C ALA A 253 16.96 10.34 3.16
N ALA A 254 17.59 11.41 2.66
CA ALA A 254 17.00 12.74 2.57
C ALA A 254 15.80 12.81 1.62
N THR A 255 15.82 12.01 0.54
CA THR A 255 14.74 11.94 -0.43
C THR A 255 13.57 11.12 0.11
N LEU A 256 13.83 9.91 0.61
CA LEU A 256 12.81 8.98 1.12
C LEU A 256 12.08 9.52 2.35
N ALA A 257 12.76 10.27 3.21
CA ALA A 257 12.16 10.92 4.38
C ALA A 257 11.06 11.93 4.03
N LYS A 258 10.99 12.41 2.78
CA LYS A 258 9.94 13.34 2.31
C LYS A 258 8.63 12.63 1.96
N VAL A 259 8.63 11.31 1.80
CA VAL A 259 7.40 10.55 1.53
C VAL A 259 6.50 10.63 2.78
N PRO A 260 5.24 11.11 2.64
CA PRO A 260 4.35 11.26 3.79
C PRO A 260 4.07 9.91 4.45
N LYS A 261 4.07 9.86 5.79
CA LYS A 261 3.83 8.62 6.55
C LYS A 261 2.42 8.02 6.37
N MET A 262 1.49 8.80 5.87
CA MET A 262 0.10 8.40 5.58
C MET A 262 -0.08 8.00 4.10
N ASP A 263 0.95 8.11 3.28
CA ASP A 263 0.91 7.67 1.88
C ASP A 263 0.98 6.13 1.82
N PRO A 264 0.26 5.48 0.90
CA PRO A 264 0.35 4.03 0.68
C PRO A 264 1.78 3.53 0.43
N LEU A 265 2.65 4.36 -0.17
CA LEU A 265 4.05 4.03 -0.42
C LEU A 265 4.96 4.20 0.80
N ALA A 266 4.43 4.66 1.94
CA ALA A 266 5.23 4.93 3.14
C ALA A 266 5.94 3.70 3.70
N LEU A 267 5.37 2.50 3.56
CA LEU A 267 6.01 1.27 4.03
C LEU A 267 7.28 0.97 3.24
N GLU A 268 7.20 0.97 1.91
CA GLU A 268 8.34 0.77 1.05
C GLU A 268 9.39 1.89 1.23
N ALA A 269 8.94 3.15 1.26
CA ALA A 269 9.83 4.29 1.46
C ALA A 269 10.58 4.20 2.79
N ASN A 270 9.93 3.81 3.90
CA ASN A 270 10.60 3.66 5.19
C ASN A 270 11.50 2.42 5.24
N PHE A 271 11.19 1.34 4.53
CA PHE A 271 12.11 0.21 4.40
C PHE A 271 13.44 0.65 3.75
N TYR A 272 13.39 1.30 2.58
CA TYR A 272 14.60 1.81 1.92
C TYR A 272 15.26 2.95 2.69
N LEU A 273 14.50 3.78 3.41
CA LEU A 273 15.03 4.78 4.34
C LEU A 273 15.86 4.12 5.45
N GLY A 274 15.34 3.04 6.03
CA GLY A 274 16.04 2.23 7.03
C GLY A 274 17.36 1.68 6.49
N LEU A 275 17.34 1.09 5.29
CA LEU A 275 18.54 0.60 4.62
C LEU A 275 19.55 1.71 4.32
N ALA A 276 19.10 2.87 3.83
CA ALA A 276 19.97 4.01 3.53
C ALA A 276 20.64 4.57 4.80
N GLN A 277 19.86 4.75 5.87
CA GLN A 277 20.37 5.20 7.16
C GLN A 277 21.30 4.16 7.82
N PHE A 278 21.00 2.89 7.67
CA PHE A 278 21.90 1.82 8.14
C PHE A 278 23.26 1.88 7.45
N ASN A 279 23.27 2.03 6.12
CA ASN A 279 24.52 2.11 5.35
C ASN A 279 25.29 3.43 5.58
N SER A 280 24.64 4.50 6.06
CA SER A 280 25.24 5.74 6.53
C SER A 280 25.64 5.70 8.01
N ALA A 281 25.61 4.52 8.66
CA ALA A 281 25.86 4.32 10.09
C ALA A 281 24.91 5.12 11.04
N ASN A 282 23.80 5.65 10.53
CA ASN A 282 22.73 6.23 11.35
C ASN A 282 21.79 5.13 11.86
N TYR A 283 22.28 4.29 12.78
CA TYR A 283 21.53 3.12 13.24
C TYR A 283 20.28 3.47 14.03
N ALA A 284 20.24 4.61 14.72
CA ALA A 284 19.04 5.08 15.42
C ALA A 284 17.93 5.47 14.45
N GLY A 285 18.28 6.17 13.37
CA GLY A 285 17.35 6.47 12.28
C GLY A 285 16.86 5.20 11.59
N ALA A 286 17.76 4.27 11.27
CA ALA A 286 17.44 2.99 10.66
C ALA A 286 16.44 2.20 11.53
N GLN A 287 16.69 2.10 12.86
CA GLN A 287 15.76 1.50 13.81
C GLN A 287 14.37 2.15 13.71
N ALA A 288 14.29 3.48 13.74
CA ALA A 288 13.01 4.18 13.70
C ALA A 288 12.25 3.91 12.40
N ALA A 289 12.94 3.83 11.27
CA ALA A 289 12.35 3.56 9.96
C ALA A 289 11.85 2.10 9.86
N PHE A 290 12.64 1.11 10.27
CA PHE A 290 12.20 -0.29 10.28
C PHE A 290 11.07 -0.53 11.29
N SER A 291 11.13 0.08 12.48
CA SER A 291 10.06 0.00 13.48
C SER A 291 8.74 0.59 12.98
N PHE A 292 8.79 1.66 12.17
CA PHE A 292 7.61 2.20 11.50
C PHE A 292 6.95 1.15 10.60
N VAL A 293 7.72 0.40 9.84
CA VAL A 293 7.22 -0.68 8.96
C VAL A 293 6.72 -1.86 9.80
N ALA A 294 7.54 -2.36 10.75
CA ALA A 294 7.21 -3.52 11.58
C ALA A 294 5.96 -3.33 12.44
N SER A 295 5.68 -2.10 12.89
CA SER A 295 4.48 -1.77 13.67
C SER A 295 3.18 -1.90 12.86
N ARG A 296 3.25 -1.83 11.53
CA ARG A 296 2.11 -1.94 10.62
C ARG A 296 2.03 -3.31 9.97
N LEU A 297 3.18 -3.86 9.65
CA LEU A 297 3.34 -5.14 8.97
C LEU A 297 4.58 -5.85 9.54
N PRO A 298 4.41 -6.70 10.58
CA PRO A 298 5.52 -7.32 11.31
C PRO A 298 6.09 -8.54 10.54
N LEU A 299 6.60 -8.30 9.33
CA LEU A 299 7.28 -9.32 8.56
C LEU A 299 8.61 -9.70 9.21
N PRO A 300 9.01 -11.00 9.19
CA PRO A 300 10.24 -11.49 9.81
C PRO A 300 11.48 -10.71 9.37
N GLU A 301 11.62 -10.41 8.07
CA GLU A 301 12.71 -9.66 7.49
C GLU A 301 12.83 -8.23 8.03
N VAL A 302 11.69 -7.56 8.25
CA VAL A 302 11.66 -6.18 8.78
C VAL A 302 12.00 -6.16 10.27
N VAL A 303 11.45 -7.13 11.03
CA VAL A 303 11.76 -7.28 12.46
C VAL A 303 13.23 -7.64 12.65
N ASN A 304 13.78 -8.49 11.78
CA ASN A 304 15.22 -8.79 11.74
C ASN A 304 16.05 -7.53 11.51
N ASP A 305 15.70 -6.70 10.53
CA ASP A 305 16.44 -5.50 10.18
C ASP A 305 16.36 -4.42 11.27
N GLU A 306 15.21 -4.31 11.94
CA GLU A 306 15.07 -3.51 13.16
C GLU A 306 16.03 -4.02 14.25
N ALA A 307 16.07 -5.35 14.47
CA ALA A 307 16.94 -5.96 15.46
C ALA A 307 18.44 -5.73 15.14
N VAL A 308 18.83 -5.82 13.86
CA VAL A 308 20.20 -5.51 13.41
C VAL A 308 20.52 -4.05 13.73
N ALA A 309 19.63 -3.11 13.42
CA ALA A 309 19.84 -1.69 13.70
C ALA A 309 19.94 -1.40 15.22
N VAL A 310 19.16 -2.10 16.05
CA VAL A 310 19.26 -2.06 17.53
C VAL A 310 20.60 -2.59 18.01
N SER A 311 21.03 -3.73 17.49
CA SER A 311 22.30 -4.37 17.84
C SER A 311 23.51 -3.49 17.52
N ARG A 312 23.49 -2.80 16.36
CA ARG A 312 24.55 -1.85 15.96
C ARG A 312 24.66 -0.63 16.88
N GLN A 313 23.63 -0.34 17.67
CA GLN A 313 23.67 0.69 18.72
C GLN A 313 24.21 0.16 20.04
N GLY A 314 24.65 -1.11 20.10
CA GLY A 314 25.08 -1.77 21.35
C GLY A 314 23.94 -2.09 22.31
N LYS A 315 22.70 -2.07 21.87
CA LYS A 315 21.52 -2.38 22.68
C LYS A 315 21.18 -3.87 22.59
N ASP A 316 20.45 -4.39 23.58
CA ASP A 316 19.95 -5.77 23.57
C ASP A 316 18.86 -5.91 22.47
N SER A 317 19.06 -6.86 21.58
CA SER A 317 18.19 -7.13 20.41
C SER A 317 17.68 -8.58 20.37
N VAL A 318 17.97 -9.38 21.40
CA VAL A 318 17.63 -10.81 21.42
C VAL A 318 16.14 -11.06 21.22
N ASP A 319 15.28 -10.26 21.85
CA ASP A 319 13.83 -10.48 21.74
C ASP A 319 13.27 -10.15 20.35
N LEU A 320 13.85 -9.18 19.65
CA LEU A 320 13.49 -8.87 18.27
C LEU A 320 13.96 -9.97 17.30
N PHE A 321 15.23 -10.43 17.43
CA PHE A 321 15.70 -11.55 16.61
C PHE A 321 14.93 -12.84 16.89
N ARG A 322 14.52 -13.10 18.13
CA ARG A 322 13.65 -14.24 18.45
C ARG A 322 12.31 -14.14 17.75
N LYS A 323 11.68 -12.94 17.74
CA LYS A 323 10.43 -12.74 17.02
C LYS A 323 10.58 -13.03 15.52
N ALA A 324 11.68 -12.63 14.90
CA ALA A 324 11.94 -12.92 13.49
C ALA A 324 12.12 -14.43 13.25
N SER A 325 12.94 -15.10 14.06
CA SER A 325 13.21 -16.55 13.97
C SER A 325 11.96 -17.39 14.28
N ASP A 326 11.11 -16.99 15.24
CA ASP A 326 9.87 -17.68 15.56
C ASP A 326 8.82 -17.52 14.43
N ALA A 327 8.83 -16.36 13.74
CA ALA A 327 7.91 -16.09 12.64
C ALA A 327 8.29 -16.86 11.35
N ASP A 328 9.59 -17.02 11.09
CA ASP A 328 10.10 -17.87 10.00
C ASP A 328 11.29 -18.72 10.49
N PRO A 329 11.02 -19.88 11.06
CA PRO A 329 12.07 -20.79 11.55
C PRO A 329 12.80 -21.55 10.44
N SER A 330 12.48 -21.32 9.18
CA SER A 330 13.15 -21.94 8.03
C SER A 330 14.28 -21.08 7.44
N ASP A 331 14.46 -19.87 7.95
CA ASP A 331 15.50 -18.94 7.50
C ASP A 331 16.76 -19.04 8.38
N GLU A 332 17.89 -19.41 7.78
CA GLU A 332 19.14 -19.61 8.48
C GLU A 332 19.75 -18.31 9.02
N ASP A 333 19.48 -17.17 8.38
CA ASP A 333 20.03 -15.88 8.78
C ASP A 333 19.41 -15.38 10.09
N TYR A 334 18.12 -15.67 10.35
CA TYR A 334 17.49 -15.28 11.61
C TYR A 334 18.04 -16.07 12.79
N HIS A 335 18.26 -17.37 12.63
CA HIS A 335 18.93 -18.20 13.65
C HIS A 335 20.35 -17.74 13.90
N TYR A 336 21.12 -17.45 12.84
CA TYR A 336 22.48 -16.91 12.97
C TYR A 336 22.50 -15.58 13.72
N ASN A 337 21.65 -14.64 13.37
CA ASN A 337 21.56 -13.32 14.01
C ASN A 337 21.16 -13.44 15.49
N LEU A 338 20.20 -14.31 15.81
CA LEU A 338 19.80 -14.60 17.18
C LEU A 338 20.96 -15.19 17.98
N ALA A 339 21.74 -16.12 17.40
CA ALA A 339 22.92 -16.70 18.03
C ALA A 339 23.97 -15.61 18.36
N VAL A 340 24.26 -14.70 17.43
CA VAL A 340 25.19 -13.58 17.64
C VAL A 340 24.71 -12.69 18.80
N ALA A 341 23.44 -12.33 18.84
CA ALA A 341 22.86 -11.50 19.88
C ALA A 341 22.87 -12.19 21.26
N MET A 342 22.55 -13.48 21.32
CA MET A 342 22.63 -14.28 22.55
C MET A 342 24.07 -14.39 23.07
N PHE A 343 25.04 -14.56 22.17
CA PHE A 343 26.46 -14.59 22.56
C PHE A 343 26.92 -13.23 23.13
N ARG A 344 26.51 -12.12 22.52
CA ARG A 344 26.79 -10.78 23.09
C ARG A 344 26.19 -10.57 24.47
N ARG A 345 25.02 -11.15 24.71
CA ARG A 345 24.38 -11.12 26.04
C ARG A 345 25.04 -12.06 27.07
N GLY A 346 25.83 -13.06 26.60
CA GLY A 346 26.48 -14.08 27.43
C GLY A 346 25.69 -15.39 27.56
N ASP A 347 24.61 -15.54 26.79
CA ASP A 347 23.89 -16.83 26.70
C ASP A 347 24.55 -17.73 25.65
N THR A 348 25.71 -18.30 26.04
CA THR A 348 26.49 -19.18 25.17
C THR A 348 25.76 -20.47 24.81
N ALA A 349 24.93 -20.99 25.74
CA ALA A 349 24.16 -22.21 25.51
C ALA A 349 23.00 -21.97 24.52
N GLY A 350 22.29 -20.85 24.64
CA GLY A 350 21.30 -20.41 23.69
C GLY A 350 21.92 -20.15 22.30
N ALA A 351 23.01 -19.40 22.26
CA ALA A 351 23.75 -19.12 21.03
C ALA A 351 24.20 -20.40 20.30
N THR A 352 24.66 -21.41 21.04
CA THR A 352 25.06 -22.69 20.44
C THR A 352 23.88 -23.40 19.78
N ARG A 353 22.71 -23.45 20.45
CA ARG A 353 21.50 -24.05 19.85
C ARG A 353 21.07 -23.36 18.57
N GLU A 354 21.06 -22.04 18.58
CA GLU A 354 20.63 -21.27 17.42
C GLU A 354 21.60 -21.36 16.24
N VAL A 355 22.91 -21.34 16.48
CA VAL A 355 23.88 -21.51 15.38
C VAL A 355 23.86 -22.95 14.83
N GLU A 356 23.58 -23.96 15.66
CA GLU A 356 23.36 -25.33 15.19
C GLU A 356 22.07 -25.45 14.35
N ALA A 357 21.01 -24.70 14.69
CA ALA A 357 19.80 -24.60 13.88
C ALA A 357 20.12 -23.95 12.51
N ALA A 358 20.84 -22.84 12.50
CA ALA A 358 21.28 -22.21 11.25
C ALA A 358 22.10 -23.18 10.35
N LEU A 359 23.02 -23.93 10.95
CA LEU A 359 23.84 -24.93 10.23
C LEU A 359 23.05 -26.15 9.75
N LYS A 360 21.96 -26.50 10.41
CA LYS A 360 21.04 -27.51 9.89
C LYS A 360 20.38 -27.07 8.59
N LEU A 361 20.01 -25.81 8.50
CA LEU A 361 19.40 -25.23 7.31
C LEU A 361 20.42 -25.01 6.20
N LYS A 362 21.64 -24.54 6.58
CA LYS A 362 22.73 -24.24 5.64
C LYS A 362 24.08 -24.74 6.17
N PRO A 363 24.42 -26.02 5.92
CA PRO A 363 25.63 -26.64 6.45
C PRO A 363 26.95 -26.00 5.99
N ALA A 364 26.94 -25.34 4.83
CA ALA A 364 28.14 -24.69 4.25
C ALA A 364 28.27 -23.21 4.62
N ASP A 365 27.57 -22.73 5.65
CA ASP A 365 27.68 -21.35 6.12
C ASP A 365 28.95 -21.14 6.94
N ASN A 366 29.99 -20.60 6.30
CA ASN A 366 31.30 -20.40 6.93
C ASN A 366 31.25 -19.52 8.18
N ALA A 367 30.41 -18.47 8.18
CA ALA A 367 30.27 -17.56 9.33
C ALA A 367 29.61 -18.27 10.53
N ALA A 368 28.61 -19.11 10.28
CA ALA A 368 27.97 -19.91 11.31
C ALA A 368 28.91 -21.03 11.84
N VAL A 369 29.70 -21.67 10.97
CA VAL A 369 30.71 -22.65 11.36
C VAL A 369 31.77 -22.01 12.27
N GLU A 370 32.25 -20.82 11.90
CA GLU A 370 33.22 -20.08 12.71
C GLU A 370 32.65 -19.65 14.06
N LEU A 371 31.42 -19.14 14.07
CA LEU A 371 30.72 -18.78 15.32
C LEU A 371 30.57 -19.98 16.25
N LEU A 372 30.16 -21.15 15.72
CA LEU A 372 30.07 -22.38 16.52
C LEU A 372 31.41 -22.82 17.08
N ALA A 373 32.47 -22.70 16.26
CA ALA A 373 33.85 -23.04 16.69
C ALA A 373 34.34 -22.13 17.82
N GLN A 374 33.99 -20.85 17.81
CA GLN A 374 34.29 -19.92 18.89
C GLN A 374 33.47 -20.19 20.15
N LEU A 375 32.15 -20.45 20.03
CA LEU A 375 31.29 -20.80 21.16
C LEU A 375 31.79 -22.05 21.91
N LYS A 376 32.33 -23.03 21.20
CA LYS A 376 32.95 -24.25 21.81
C LYS A 376 34.22 -24.01 22.58
N LYS A 377 34.93 -22.89 22.34
CA LYS A 377 36.20 -22.55 23.01
C LYS A 377 36.03 -21.73 24.27
N VAL A 378 34.88 -21.06 24.45
CA VAL A 378 34.65 -20.14 25.55
C VAL A 378 33.88 -20.81 26.69
N PRO A 379 34.12 -20.44 27.97
CA PRO A 379 33.34 -20.90 29.10
C PRO A 379 31.86 -20.46 29.01
N ALA A 380 30.98 -21.21 29.65
CA ALA A 380 29.58 -20.82 29.77
C ALA A 380 29.44 -19.42 30.42
N GLY A 381 28.55 -18.60 29.89
CA GLY A 381 28.33 -17.22 30.38
C GLY A 381 29.33 -16.17 29.84
N THR A 382 30.29 -16.57 28.99
CA THR A 382 31.20 -15.63 28.33
C THR A 382 30.41 -14.71 27.40
N LYS A 383 30.58 -13.39 27.56
CA LYS A 383 30.03 -12.38 26.63
C LYS A 383 30.99 -12.16 25.47
N LEU A 384 30.47 -12.01 24.28
CA LEU A 384 31.24 -11.60 23.12
C LEU A 384 31.74 -10.17 23.32
N ASN A 385 33.06 -10.01 23.35
CA ASN A 385 33.72 -8.70 23.39
C ASN A 385 34.18 -8.33 21.97
N ALA A 386 33.40 -7.45 21.34
CA ALA A 386 33.69 -6.98 19.97
C ALA A 386 34.93 -6.06 19.90
N ASP A 387 35.31 -5.43 21.02
CA ASP A 387 36.37 -4.42 21.10
C ASP A 387 37.75 -5.00 21.48
N ALA A 388 37.83 -6.33 21.70
CA ALA A 388 39.12 -6.97 22.00
C ALA A 388 40.03 -6.94 20.77
N GLU A 389 41.25 -6.47 20.90
CA GLU A 389 42.27 -6.51 19.85
C GLU A 389 42.42 -7.94 19.30
N GLY A 390 42.14 -8.13 18.00
CA GLY A 390 42.09 -9.45 17.37
C GLY A 390 40.90 -10.30 17.74
N GLY A 391 39.87 -9.71 18.37
CA GLY A 391 38.64 -10.39 18.79
C GLY A 391 37.77 -10.84 17.63
N PHE A 392 37.12 -11.99 17.82
CA PHE A 392 36.08 -12.47 16.90
C PHE A 392 34.84 -11.56 16.99
N SER A 393 34.50 -10.90 15.90
CA SER A 393 33.37 -9.97 15.83
C SER A 393 32.41 -10.36 14.71
N PRO A 394 31.50 -11.33 14.96
CA PRO A 394 30.50 -11.71 13.98
C PRO A 394 29.51 -10.58 13.75
N LEU A 395 29.15 -10.37 12.48
CA LEU A 395 28.22 -9.34 12.07
C LEU A 395 26.86 -9.97 11.76
N GLU A 396 25.81 -9.36 12.27
CA GLU A 396 24.44 -9.73 11.93
C GLU A 396 24.13 -9.38 10.47
N ARG A 397 23.27 -10.18 9.89
CA ARG A 397 22.86 -10.10 8.48
C ARG A 397 21.60 -9.27 8.36
N ILE A 398 21.66 -8.25 7.51
CA ILE A 398 20.52 -7.38 7.17
C ILE A 398 19.92 -7.82 5.84
N ARG A 399 18.59 -7.83 5.75
CA ARG A 399 17.86 -8.07 4.49
C ARG A 399 17.83 -6.79 3.67
N ARG A 400 18.05 -6.90 2.35
CA ARG A 400 18.14 -5.74 1.44
C ARG A 400 17.07 -5.70 0.38
N ASN A 401 16.20 -6.70 0.34
CA ASN A 401 15.18 -6.83 -0.67
C ASN A 401 13.81 -6.53 -0.07
N TYR A 402 13.13 -5.54 -0.63
CA TYR A 402 11.72 -5.31 -0.41
C TYR A 402 10.93 -6.18 -1.37
N SER A 403 10.11 -7.08 -0.87
CA SER A 403 9.20 -7.89 -1.68
C SER A 403 7.81 -7.26 -1.68
N GLU A 404 7.50 -6.43 -2.67
CA GLU A 404 6.18 -5.82 -2.80
C GLU A 404 5.06 -6.86 -2.79
N THR A 405 5.25 -7.97 -3.49
CA THR A 405 4.30 -9.10 -3.52
C THR A 405 4.16 -9.75 -2.14
N GLY A 406 5.26 -9.99 -1.43
CA GLY A 406 5.23 -10.54 -0.07
C GLY A 406 4.50 -9.62 0.90
N TYR A 407 4.75 -8.33 0.84
CA TYR A 407 4.07 -7.31 1.65
C TYR A 407 2.57 -7.26 1.37
N ARG A 408 2.15 -7.28 0.10
CA ARG A 408 0.74 -7.30 -0.28
C ARG A 408 0.04 -8.58 0.17
N GLN A 409 0.67 -9.74 0.00
CA GLN A 409 0.11 -11.01 0.47
C GLN A 409 -0.07 -11.03 1.98
N ALA A 410 0.92 -10.55 2.75
CA ALA A 410 0.83 -10.47 4.19
C ALA A 410 -0.26 -9.48 4.64
N ALA A 411 -0.37 -8.31 4.02
CA ALA A 411 -1.42 -7.35 4.28
C ALA A 411 -2.81 -7.96 4.01
N PHE A 412 -2.96 -8.65 2.88
CA PHE A 412 -4.20 -9.35 2.52
C PHE A 412 -4.57 -10.45 3.54
N GLN A 413 -3.60 -11.25 3.99
CA GLN A 413 -3.83 -12.27 5.01
C GLN A 413 -4.27 -11.66 6.36
N LEU A 414 -3.64 -10.55 6.76
CA LEU A 414 -4.03 -9.81 7.97
C LEU A 414 -5.47 -9.28 7.87
N ASP A 415 -5.85 -8.76 6.71
CA ASP A 415 -7.22 -8.29 6.48
C ASP A 415 -8.23 -9.44 6.48
N GLN A 416 -7.88 -10.61 5.94
CA GLN A 416 -8.72 -11.81 6.04
C GLN A 416 -8.93 -12.25 7.50
N VAL A 417 -7.85 -12.31 8.29
CA VAL A 417 -7.93 -12.67 9.73
C VAL A 417 -8.78 -11.65 10.48
N ARG A 418 -8.60 -10.35 10.19
CA ARG A 418 -9.45 -9.29 10.74
C ARG A 418 -10.91 -9.48 10.36
N GLY A 419 -11.20 -9.75 9.08
CA GLY A 419 -12.55 -10.02 8.58
C GLY A 419 -13.22 -11.21 9.27
N MET A 420 -12.49 -12.32 9.45
CA MET A 420 -12.99 -13.49 10.20
C MET A 420 -13.30 -13.15 11.67
N ARG A 421 -12.43 -12.39 12.34
CA ARG A 421 -12.68 -11.94 13.71
C ARG A 421 -13.91 -11.04 13.78
N MET A 422 -14.06 -10.10 12.86
CA MET A 422 -15.22 -9.21 12.80
C MET A 422 -16.53 -9.98 12.53
N ALA A 423 -16.49 -11.02 11.69
CA ALA A 423 -17.66 -11.85 11.41
C ALA A 423 -18.23 -12.56 12.65
N MET A 424 -17.40 -12.79 13.67
CA MET A 424 -17.82 -13.40 14.95
C MET A 424 -18.48 -12.40 15.91
N LEU A 425 -18.38 -11.09 15.64
CA LEU A 425 -18.98 -10.06 16.49
C LEU A 425 -20.49 -9.92 16.26
N PRO A 426 -21.27 -9.55 17.29
CA PRO A 426 -22.65 -9.12 17.12
C PRO A 426 -22.77 -7.98 16.09
N PRO A 427 -23.88 -7.86 15.36
CA PRO A 427 -24.05 -6.88 14.29
C PRO A 427 -23.69 -5.43 14.69
N ASP A 428 -24.12 -4.99 15.87
CA ASP A 428 -23.86 -3.63 16.36
C ASP A 428 -22.37 -3.39 16.65
N GLN A 429 -21.69 -4.35 17.27
CA GLN A 429 -20.26 -4.27 17.54
C GLN A 429 -19.45 -4.32 16.25
N ARG A 430 -19.84 -5.19 15.33
CA ARG A 430 -19.23 -5.29 14.00
C ARG A 430 -19.38 -3.99 13.21
N ALA A 431 -20.56 -3.36 13.25
CA ALA A 431 -20.77 -2.06 12.63
C ALA A 431 -19.91 -0.97 13.24
N ALA A 432 -19.76 -0.95 14.56
CA ALA A 432 -18.92 0.02 15.26
C ALA A 432 -17.42 -0.14 14.88
N GLU A 433 -16.90 -1.37 14.82
CA GLU A 433 -15.53 -1.66 14.42
C GLU A 433 -15.27 -1.24 12.96
N TYR A 434 -16.18 -1.57 12.03
CA TYR A 434 -16.06 -1.12 10.65
C TYR A 434 -16.15 0.42 10.52
N ALA A 435 -17.05 1.08 11.27
CA ALA A 435 -17.16 2.53 11.25
C ALA A 435 -15.89 3.20 11.82
N GLN A 436 -15.25 2.61 12.83
CA GLN A 436 -13.99 3.09 13.35
C GLN A 436 -12.87 2.95 12.31
N LEU A 437 -12.74 1.78 11.69
CA LEU A 437 -11.75 1.54 10.63
C LEU A 437 -11.97 2.50 9.44
N GLY A 438 -13.22 2.75 9.06
CA GLY A 438 -13.56 3.73 8.04
C GLY A 438 -13.07 5.15 8.39
N ARG A 439 -13.22 5.58 9.66
CA ARG A 439 -12.69 6.87 10.13
C ARG A 439 -11.16 6.91 10.11
N GLU A 440 -10.49 5.82 10.45
CA GLU A 440 -9.03 5.71 10.38
C GLU A 440 -8.55 5.89 8.93
N TYR A 441 -9.14 5.20 7.97
CA TYR A 441 -8.83 5.39 6.54
C TYR A 441 -9.15 6.81 6.05
N LEU A 442 -10.30 7.36 6.45
CA LEU A 442 -10.67 8.73 6.07
C LEU A 442 -9.67 9.77 6.58
N SER A 443 -9.20 9.61 7.82
CA SER A 443 -8.17 10.49 8.39
C SER A 443 -6.83 10.43 7.65
N GLN A 444 -6.60 9.34 6.92
CA GLN A 444 -5.42 9.11 6.07
C GLN A 444 -5.64 9.56 4.62
N GLY A 445 -6.84 10.04 4.28
CA GLY A 445 -7.18 10.41 2.91
C GLY A 445 -7.44 9.21 1.98
N LEU A 446 -7.54 7.99 2.54
CA LEU A 446 -7.83 6.76 1.81
C LEU A 446 -9.34 6.61 1.61
N LEU A 447 -9.90 7.45 0.72
CA LEU A 447 -11.35 7.59 0.55
C LEU A 447 -12.04 6.30 0.05
N PRO A 448 -11.50 5.54 -0.93
CA PRO A 448 -12.11 4.29 -1.38
C PRO A 448 -12.16 3.22 -0.29
N GLU A 449 -11.08 3.09 0.48
CA GLU A 449 -10.99 2.17 1.61
C GLU A 449 -11.97 2.57 2.72
N ALA A 450 -12.08 3.87 3.02
CA ALA A 450 -13.04 4.39 4.00
C ALA A 450 -14.49 4.11 3.56
N GLU A 451 -14.85 4.33 2.29
CA GLU A 451 -16.19 4.04 1.78
C GLU A 451 -16.55 2.56 1.93
N THR A 452 -15.61 1.68 1.59
CA THR A 452 -15.79 0.24 1.75
C THR A 452 -16.10 -0.13 3.21
N GLN A 453 -15.38 0.44 4.17
CA GLN A 453 -15.60 0.13 5.59
C GLN A 453 -16.93 0.70 6.10
N PHE A 454 -17.30 1.92 5.73
CA PHE A 454 -18.60 2.48 6.12
C PHE A 454 -19.77 1.70 5.52
N ARG A 455 -19.66 1.21 4.28
CA ARG A 455 -20.65 0.31 3.67
C ARG A 455 -20.75 -1.02 4.40
N ASN A 456 -19.62 -1.62 4.78
CA ASN A 456 -19.59 -2.83 5.60
C ASN A 456 -20.25 -2.61 6.97
N ALA A 457 -20.05 -1.43 7.58
CA ALA A 457 -20.72 -1.04 8.82
C ALA A 457 -22.22 -0.96 8.64
N LEU A 458 -22.70 -0.29 7.58
CA LEU A 458 -24.14 -0.16 7.27
C LEU A 458 -24.77 -1.49 6.84
N GLN A 459 -24.01 -2.38 6.20
CA GLN A 459 -24.49 -3.74 5.92
C GLN A 459 -24.64 -4.57 7.20
N ALA A 460 -23.73 -4.40 8.18
CA ALA A 460 -23.83 -5.07 9.48
C ALA A 460 -24.96 -4.51 10.34
N ASN A 461 -25.13 -3.19 10.39
CA ASN A 461 -26.23 -2.49 11.05
C ASN A 461 -26.64 -1.25 10.24
N PRO A 462 -27.75 -1.30 9.47
CA PRO A 462 -28.27 -0.15 8.70
C PRO A 462 -28.65 1.07 9.56
N ASN A 463 -28.83 0.89 10.87
CA ASN A 463 -29.17 1.96 11.81
C ASN A 463 -27.95 2.48 12.62
N SER A 464 -26.73 2.26 12.13
CA SER A 464 -25.52 2.76 12.78
C SER A 464 -25.36 4.26 12.52
N ALA A 465 -25.68 5.09 13.53
CA ALA A 465 -25.49 6.53 13.46
C ALA A 465 -24.02 6.91 13.17
N ASP A 466 -23.07 6.20 13.76
CA ASP A 466 -21.63 6.45 13.56
C ASP A 466 -21.18 6.12 12.13
N ALA A 467 -21.76 5.10 11.51
CA ALA A 467 -21.46 4.75 10.12
C ALA A 467 -22.03 5.79 9.14
N HIS A 468 -23.26 6.26 9.36
CA HIS A 468 -23.86 7.36 8.59
C HIS A 468 -23.09 8.66 8.77
N ALA A 469 -22.65 9.00 9.99
CA ALA A 469 -21.83 10.18 10.24
C ALA A 469 -20.45 10.10 9.53
N GLY A 470 -19.82 8.92 9.54
CA GLY A 470 -18.58 8.68 8.80
C GLY A 470 -18.78 8.76 7.28
N MET A 471 -19.87 8.20 6.77
CA MET A 471 -20.24 8.32 5.35
C MET A 471 -20.51 9.78 4.95
N ALA A 472 -21.13 10.57 5.83
CA ALA A 472 -21.32 11.99 5.60
C ALA A 472 -19.99 12.74 5.46
N GLN A 473 -19.02 12.49 6.35
CA GLN A 473 -17.67 13.07 6.24
C GLN A 473 -16.96 12.65 4.96
N LEU A 474 -17.07 11.38 4.59
CA LEU A 474 -16.48 10.86 3.35
C LEU A 474 -17.07 11.58 2.12
N ARG A 475 -18.41 11.70 2.04
CA ARG A 475 -19.09 12.37 0.93
C ARG A 475 -18.73 13.84 0.86
N GLU A 476 -18.62 14.52 2.01
CA GLU A 476 -18.11 15.89 2.08
C GLU A 476 -16.68 15.98 1.50
N ALA A 477 -15.78 15.09 1.93
CA ALA A 477 -14.40 15.03 1.45
C ALA A 477 -14.28 14.72 -0.06
N SER A 478 -15.23 13.94 -0.61
CA SER A 478 -15.31 13.61 -2.04
C SER A 478 -16.07 14.64 -2.89
N GLY A 479 -16.56 15.73 -2.27
CA GLY A 479 -17.28 16.81 -2.96
C GLY A 479 -18.77 16.54 -3.21
N ASP A 480 -19.32 15.44 -2.68
CA ASP A 480 -20.77 15.14 -2.73
C ASP A 480 -21.50 15.84 -1.58
N ALA A 481 -21.70 17.14 -1.70
CA ALA A 481 -22.36 17.94 -0.67
C ALA A 481 -23.83 17.52 -0.40
N ALA A 482 -24.53 17.05 -1.43
CA ALA A 482 -25.92 16.59 -1.30
C ALA A 482 -25.99 15.27 -0.51
N GLY A 483 -25.23 14.28 -0.92
CA GLY A 483 -25.14 13.00 -0.22
C GLY A 483 -24.58 13.15 1.20
N ALA A 484 -23.60 14.05 1.42
CA ALA A 484 -23.09 14.34 2.75
C ALA A 484 -24.18 14.88 3.68
N ARG A 485 -25.03 15.78 3.18
CA ARG A 485 -26.15 16.34 3.94
C ARG A 485 -27.20 15.29 4.29
N ASP A 486 -27.51 14.40 3.36
CA ASP A 486 -28.51 13.34 3.56
C ASP A 486 -28.02 12.31 4.59
N GLU A 487 -26.78 11.88 4.48
CA GLU A 487 -26.15 10.95 5.44
C GLU A 487 -26.04 11.57 6.84
N ALA A 488 -25.66 12.86 6.93
CA ALA A 488 -25.57 13.55 8.21
C ALA A 488 -26.95 13.66 8.89
N LYS A 489 -28.01 14.01 8.14
CA LYS A 489 -29.37 14.05 8.67
C LYS A 489 -29.86 12.68 9.11
N THR A 490 -29.57 11.63 8.33
CA THR A 490 -29.91 10.25 8.68
C THR A 490 -29.24 9.84 9.99
N SER A 491 -27.97 10.17 10.15
CA SER A 491 -27.23 9.96 11.40
C SER A 491 -27.90 10.66 12.58
N MET A 492 -28.26 11.94 12.41
CA MET A 492 -28.88 12.75 13.46
C MET A 492 -30.27 12.25 13.88
N ILE A 493 -31.06 11.67 12.96
CA ILE A 493 -32.33 11.04 13.27
C ILE A 493 -32.16 9.82 14.18
N MET A 494 -31.10 9.05 13.97
CA MET A 494 -30.80 7.86 14.77
C MET A 494 -30.25 8.23 16.14
N LYS A 495 -29.23 9.08 16.16
CA LYS A 495 -28.58 9.56 17.38
C LYS A 495 -27.84 10.88 17.12
N PRO A 496 -28.18 11.96 17.83
CA PRO A 496 -27.40 13.19 17.75
C PRO A 496 -25.93 12.94 18.04
N ASN A 497 -25.07 13.43 17.15
CA ASN A 497 -23.62 13.28 17.32
C ASN A 497 -22.86 14.48 16.71
N VAL A 498 -21.68 14.73 17.26
CA VAL A 498 -20.83 15.88 16.88
C VAL A 498 -20.40 15.82 15.43
N THR A 499 -20.04 14.65 14.94
CA THR A 499 -19.51 14.47 13.56
C THR A 499 -20.52 14.90 12.50
N ALA A 500 -21.77 14.44 12.61
CA ALA A 500 -22.84 14.80 11.67
C ALA A 500 -23.17 16.31 11.74
N LEU A 501 -23.23 16.88 12.96
CA LEU A 501 -23.45 18.32 13.16
C LEU A 501 -22.35 19.16 12.52
N LEU A 502 -21.09 18.77 12.64
CA LEU A 502 -19.96 19.49 12.03
C LEU A 502 -19.97 19.41 10.50
N VAL A 503 -20.40 18.28 9.92
CA VAL A 503 -20.61 18.19 8.47
C VAL A 503 -21.71 19.15 8.03
N LEU A 504 -22.86 19.15 8.69
CA LEU A 504 -23.95 20.08 8.38
C LEU A 504 -23.52 21.53 8.52
N ALA A 505 -22.82 21.88 9.61
CA ALA A 505 -22.31 23.22 9.86
C ALA A 505 -21.35 23.70 8.77
N ARG A 506 -20.42 22.84 8.30
CA ARG A 506 -19.49 23.20 7.22
C ARG A 506 -20.21 23.38 5.88
N LEU A 507 -21.16 22.49 5.56
CA LEU A 507 -21.98 22.61 4.36
C LEU A 507 -22.85 23.87 4.35
N ASP A 508 -23.44 24.23 5.51
CA ASP A 508 -24.23 25.46 5.62
C ASP A 508 -23.36 26.71 5.59
N LEU A 509 -22.14 26.63 6.11
CA LEU A 509 -21.14 27.70 5.99
C LEU A 509 -20.69 27.91 4.53
N ALA A 510 -20.52 26.85 3.76
CA ALA A 510 -20.23 26.90 2.32
C ALA A 510 -21.41 27.50 1.53
N ASP A 511 -22.64 27.15 1.89
CA ASP A 511 -23.88 27.71 1.32
C ASP A 511 -24.19 29.15 1.82
N LYS A 512 -23.32 29.75 2.65
CA LYS A 512 -23.51 31.07 3.29
C LYS A 512 -24.72 31.15 4.22
N LYS A 513 -25.20 30.04 4.74
CA LYS A 513 -26.31 29.95 5.71
C LYS A 513 -25.75 30.04 7.15
N LEU A 514 -25.22 31.22 7.51
CA LEU A 514 -24.47 31.42 8.76
C LEU A 514 -25.28 31.06 10.02
N ALA A 515 -26.58 31.36 10.04
CA ALA A 515 -27.44 31.08 11.20
C ALA A 515 -27.64 29.57 11.42
N ALA A 516 -27.84 28.78 10.36
CA ALA A 516 -27.96 27.34 10.45
C ALA A 516 -26.64 26.71 10.89
N SER A 517 -25.53 27.14 10.29
CA SER A 517 -24.17 26.71 10.72
C SER A 517 -23.91 27.01 12.19
N ALA A 518 -24.29 28.19 12.67
CA ALA A 518 -24.15 28.58 14.09
C ALA A 518 -24.95 27.69 15.03
N GLN A 519 -26.18 27.31 14.63
CA GLN A 519 -27.04 26.41 15.39
C GLN A 519 -26.40 25.02 15.51
N ASP A 520 -25.97 24.42 14.38
CA ASP A 520 -25.33 23.09 14.38
C ASP A 520 -24.06 23.07 15.23
N ILE A 521 -23.23 24.14 15.18
CA ILE A 521 -22.04 24.28 16.02
C ILE A 521 -22.41 24.38 17.50
N SER A 522 -23.47 25.15 17.84
CA SER A 522 -23.95 25.24 19.22
C SER A 522 -24.40 23.89 19.75
N GLU A 523 -25.14 23.13 18.94
CA GLU A 523 -25.58 21.78 19.30
C GLU A 523 -24.39 20.81 19.45
N ALA A 524 -23.39 20.90 18.57
CA ALA A 524 -22.16 20.10 18.67
C ALA A 524 -21.40 20.40 19.98
N LEU A 525 -21.29 21.68 20.37
CA LEU A 525 -20.62 22.10 21.61
C LEU A 525 -21.44 21.76 22.87
N LYS A 526 -22.75 21.59 22.79
CA LYS A 526 -23.57 21.03 23.88
C LYS A 526 -23.27 19.55 24.12
N ILE A 527 -22.97 18.79 23.07
CA ILE A 527 -22.61 17.37 23.17
C ILE A 527 -21.17 17.22 23.64
N ASP A 528 -20.22 17.95 23.02
CA ASP A 528 -18.80 17.95 23.37
C ASP A 528 -18.24 19.39 23.44
N PRO A 529 -18.24 20.01 24.65
CA PRO A 529 -17.80 21.40 24.82
C PRO A 529 -16.31 21.63 24.53
N LYS A 530 -15.50 20.56 24.45
CA LYS A 530 -14.06 20.64 24.21
C LYS A 530 -13.67 20.23 22.77
N ASN A 531 -14.62 19.99 21.92
CA ASN A 531 -14.36 19.57 20.54
C ASN A 531 -13.59 20.67 19.78
N ALA A 532 -12.37 20.36 19.39
CA ALA A 532 -11.46 21.32 18.75
C ALA A 532 -11.99 21.84 17.42
N ASP A 533 -12.60 20.97 16.59
CA ASP A 533 -13.15 21.34 15.29
C ASP A 533 -14.39 22.23 15.42
N ALA A 534 -15.26 21.93 16.39
CA ALA A 534 -16.42 22.77 16.70
C ALA A 534 -15.98 24.17 17.17
N ILE A 535 -14.98 24.25 18.03
CA ILE A 535 -14.40 25.53 18.53
C ILE A 535 -13.78 26.31 17.36
N ALA A 536 -13.01 25.64 16.50
CA ALA A 536 -12.41 26.29 15.34
C ALA A 536 -13.48 26.83 14.38
N LEU A 537 -14.51 26.04 14.10
CA LEU A 537 -15.61 26.44 13.22
C LEU A 537 -16.46 27.59 13.82
N LYS A 538 -16.66 27.59 15.15
CA LYS A 538 -17.30 28.69 15.89
C LYS A 538 -16.56 30.01 15.63
N LEU A 539 -15.24 30.02 15.74
CA LEU A 539 -14.44 31.22 15.47
C LEU A 539 -14.61 31.72 14.03
N VAL A 540 -14.64 30.82 13.05
CA VAL A 540 -14.86 31.18 11.64
C VAL A 540 -16.22 31.82 11.42
N VAL A 541 -17.27 31.25 12.02
CA VAL A 541 -18.65 31.77 11.90
C VAL A 541 -18.78 33.16 12.60
N GLN A 542 -18.15 33.29 13.76
CA GLN A 542 -18.12 34.58 14.48
C GLN A 542 -17.38 35.67 13.70
N GLN A 543 -16.25 35.36 13.06
CA GLN A 543 -15.53 36.29 12.18
C GLN A 543 -16.39 36.76 10.99
N ARG A 544 -17.35 35.95 10.56
CA ARG A 544 -18.30 36.29 9.50
C ARG A 544 -19.57 37.04 10.01
N GLY A 545 -19.58 37.42 11.29
CA GLY A 545 -20.61 38.28 11.87
C GLY A 545 -21.81 37.55 12.47
N GLN A 546 -21.78 36.23 12.63
CA GLN A 546 -22.86 35.44 13.25
C GLN A 546 -22.42 34.97 14.64
N THR A 547 -23.27 35.20 15.65
CA THR A 547 -23.04 34.66 17.01
C THR A 547 -23.35 33.17 17.07
N VAL A 548 -22.57 32.44 17.88
CA VAL A 548 -22.79 31.04 18.22
C VAL A 548 -22.99 30.97 19.73
N GLU A 549 -24.22 30.66 20.15
CA GLU A 549 -24.63 30.60 21.55
C GLU A 549 -24.13 29.32 22.26
#